data_3f41443598557427ff7cdfd1658b956c
#
_entry.id   3f41443598557427ff7cdfd1658b956c
#
_cell.length_a   1.000
_cell.length_b   1.000
_cell.length_c   1.000
_cell.angle_alpha   90.00
_cell.angle_beta   90.00
_cell.angle_gamma   90.00
#
_symmetry.space_group_name_H-M   'P 1'
#
loop_
_entity.id
_entity.type
_entity.pdbx_description
1 polymer ?
#
loop_
_entity_poly.entity_id
_entity_poly.type
_entity_poly.pdbx_seq_one_letter_code
_entity_poly.pdbx_strand_id
1 'polypeptide(L)'
;QLLSKEHLVEAVNKLGLNRRGVVTARRVARYADGLSESGGESKARALMIERGWQTLELQIELFDPVEPGRPYRVDYLWRVGDRLIIGEFDGFVKSEKAAEEGKLAKAQFDERQRESRLSLLDNCKIVRLCWDDLRDPTKLDRKLKVAGVPRAC
;
A
#
# COMPACT_ATOMS: atom_id res chain seq x y z
N GLN A 1 11.21 -22.69 -5.37
CA GLN A 1 9.89 -22.77 -4.74
C GLN A 1 9.70 -21.51 -3.91
N LEU A 2 8.69 -20.70 -4.23
CA LEU A 2 8.37 -19.49 -3.47
C LEU A 2 7.91 -19.91 -2.07
N LEU A 3 8.42 -19.25 -1.05
CA LEU A 3 8.05 -19.50 0.34
C LEU A 3 6.63 -18.97 0.58
N SER A 4 5.69 -19.86 0.97
CA SER A 4 4.33 -19.40 1.30
C SER A 4 4.31 -18.73 2.69
N LYS A 5 3.28 -17.95 2.94
CA LYS A 5 3.04 -17.32 4.25
C LYS A 5 2.97 -18.38 5.37
N GLU A 6 2.32 -19.50 5.11
CA GLU A 6 2.17 -20.59 6.06
C GLU A 6 3.54 -21.18 6.44
N HIS A 7 4.41 -21.42 5.45
CA HIS A 7 5.77 -21.89 5.68
C HIS A 7 6.58 -20.88 6.51
N LEU A 8 6.42 -19.56 6.23
CA LEU A 8 7.08 -18.52 7.00
C LEU A 8 6.61 -18.50 8.45
N VAL A 9 5.30 -18.56 8.68
CA VAL A 9 4.70 -18.59 10.02
C VAL A 9 5.15 -19.83 10.78
N GLU A 10 5.13 -21.01 10.13
CA GLU A 10 5.60 -22.25 10.74
C GLU A 10 7.09 -22.18 11.12
N ALA A 11 7.94 -21.70 10.21
CA ALA A 11 9.36 -21.56 10.46
C ALA A 11 9.66 -20.64 11.66
N VAL A 12 8.97 -19.51 11.74
CA VAL A 12 9.13 -18.55 12.85
C VAL A 12 8.56 -19.09 14.16
N ASN A 13 7.50 -19.88 14.13
CA ASN A 13 6.91 -20.50 15.31
C ASN A 13 7.80 -21.59 15.92
N LYS A 14 8.63 -22.26 15.11
CA LYS A 14 9.66 -23.21 15.59
C LYS A 14 10.80 -22.54 16.34
N LEU A 15 10.95 -21.21 16.23
CA LEU A 15 11.96 -20.48 16.98
C LEU A 15 11.56 -20.38 18.48
N GLY A 16 12.49 -20.74 19.36
CA GLY A 16 12.27 -20.63 20.82
C GLY A 16 12.01 -19.20 21.28
N LEU A 17 11.14 -19.02 22.26
CA LEU A 17 10.75 -17.72 22.82
C LEU A 17 11.93 -16.89 23.34
N ASN A 18 12.99 -17.55 23.76
CA ASN A 18 14.19 -16.91 24.35
C ASN A 18 15.13 -16.28 23.27
N ARG A 19 14.81 -16.39 22.00
CA ARG A 19 15.61 -15.77 20.94
C ARG A 19 15.25 -14.29 20.78
N ARG A 20 16.28 -13.46 20.75
CA ARG A 20 16.12 -12.01 20.50
C ARG A 20 15.38 -11.79 19.17
N GLY A 21 14.36 -10.96 19.19
CA GLY A 21 13.61 -10.59 17.99
C GLY A 21 12.53 -11.59 17.54
N VAL A 22 12.34 -12.74 18.21
CA VAL A 22 11.35 -13.76 17.79
C VAL A 22 9.92 -13.23 17.85
N VAL A 23 9.58 -12.39 18.81
CA VAL A 23 8.25 -11.76 18.92
C VAL A 23 8.00 -10.86 17.71
N THR A 24 8.99 -10.06 17.34
CA THR A 24 8.90 -9.20 16.13
C THR A 24 8.81 -10.05 14.87
N ALA A 25 9.61 -11.11 14.74
CA ALA A 25 9.56 -12.00 13.60
C ALA A 25 8.19 -12.66 13.44
N ARG A 26 7.57 -13.12 14.54
CA ARG A 26 6.21 -13.68 14.52
C ARG A 26 5.17 -12.65 14.09
N ARG A 27 5.29 -11.41 14.57
CA ARG A 27 4.41 -10.32 14.13
C ARG A 27 4.54 -10.03 12.64
N VAL A 28 5.78 -9.92 12.15
CA VAL A 28 6.04 -9.70 10.71
C VAL A 28 5.49 -10.84 9.87
N ALA A 29 5.74 -12.11 10.25
CA ALA A 29 5.23 -13.27 9.53
C ALA A 29 3.70 -13.29 9.46
N ARG A 30 3.01 -12.87 10.52
CA ARG A 30 1.53 -12.79 10.53
C ARG A 30 0.99 -11.82 9.47
N TYR A 31 1.68 -10.70 9.24
CA TYR A 31 1.27 -9.68 8.28
C TYR A 31 1.89 -9.83 6.89
N ALA A 32 2.81 -10.78 6.72
CA ALA A 32 3.44 -11.03 5.43
C ALA A 32 2.39 -11.34 4.36
N ASP A 33 2.56 -10.73 3.20
CA ASP A 33 1.73 -10.92 2.02
C ASP A 33 2.62 -10.78 0.78
N GLY A 34 2.61 -11.80 -0.06
CA GLY A 34 3.46 -11.86 -1.24
C GLY A 34 3.06 -10.89 -2.36
N LEU A 35 1.90 -10.25 -2.24
CA LEU A 35 1.43 -9.27 -3.20
C LEU A 35 2.03 -7.88 -2.98
N SER A 36 2.52 -7.57 -1.77
CA SER A 36 3.22 -6.29 -1.55
C SER A 36 4.55 -6.27 -2.29
N GLU A 37 4.75 -5.32 -3.19
CA GLU A 37 5.93 -5.23 -4.04
C GLU A 37 7.12 -4.50 -3.39
N SER A 38 6.86 -3.77 -2.30
CA SER A 38 7.90 -3.04 -1.57
C SER A 38 7.79 -3.21 -0.05
N GLY A 39 8.91 -2.95 0.62
CA GLY A 39 8.94 -2.91 2.09
C GLY A 39 8.08 -1.77 2.67
N GLY A 40 7.91 -0.67 1.92
CA GLY A 40 7.04 0.45 2.29
C GLY A 40 5.58 0.06 2.27
N GLU A 41 5.13 -0.59 1.20
CA GLU A 41 3.77 -1.13 1.09
C GLU A 41 3.48 -2.14 2.21
N SER A 42 4.37 -3.11 2.42
CA SER A 42 4.21 -4.11 3.48
C SER A 42 4.07 -3.45 4.86
N LYS A 43 4.87 -2.42 5.14
CA LYS A 43 4.83 -1.70 6.41
C LYS A 43 3.56 -0.86 6.55
N ALA A 44 3.14 -0.17 5.49
CA ALA A 44 1.89 0.60 5.48
C ALA A 44 0.70 -0.31 5.76
N ARG A 45 0.61 -1.44 5.06
CA ARG A 45 -0.43 -2.44 5.26
C ARG A 45 -0.45 -2.97 6.70
N ALA A 46 0.70 -3.35 7.24
CA ALA A 46 0.79 -3.85 8.62
C ALA A 46 0.29 -2.81 9.61
N LEU A 47 0.68 -1.54 9.46
CA LEU A 47 0.21 -0.45 10.31
C LEU A 47 -1.30 -0.24 10.19
N MET A 48 -1.86 -0.28 8.98
CA MET A 48 -3.30 -0.16 8.78
C MET A 48 -4.07 -1.26 9.52
N ILE A 49 -3.63 -2.52 9.42
CA ILE A 49 -4.25 -3.66 10.11
C ILE A 49 -4.12 -3.50 11.63
N GLU A 50 -2.91 -3.20 12.15
CA GLU A 50 -2.67 -3.01 13.58
C GLU A 50 -3.49 -1.88 14.20
N ARG A 51 -3.79 -0.87 13.41
CA ARG A 51 -4.59 0.28 13.84
C ARG A 51 -6.09 0.08 13.63
N GLY A 52 -6.51 -1.10 13.19
CA GLY A 52 -7.92 -1.46 13.04
C GLY A 52 -8.61 -0.80 11.84
N TRP A 53 -7.88 -0.55 10.76
CA TRP A 53 -8.50 -0.16 9.50
C TRP A 53 -9.03 -1.40 8.76
N GLN A 54 -10.09 -1.21 7.97
CA GLN A 54 -10.67 -2.30 7.17
C GLN A 54 -9.61 -2.94 6.29
N THR A 55 -9.70 -4.27 6.13
CA THR A 55 -8.86 -5.04 5.22
C THR A 55 -9.00 -4.50 3.78
N LEU A 56 -7.89 -4.45 3.08
CA LEU A 56 -7.76 -3.91 1.73
C LEU A 56 -7.39 -5.02 0.75
N GLU A 57 -7.72 -4.80 -0.51
CA GLU A 57 -7.24 -5.61 -1.63
C GLU A 57 -5.89 -5.05 -2.09
N LEU A 58 -4.96 -5.94 -2.49
CA LEU A 58 -3.62 -5.56 -2.93
C LEU A 58 -3.45 -5.74 -4.43
N GLN A 59 -2.68 -4.86 -5.06
CA GLN A 59 -2.23 -4.99 -6.44
C GLN A 59 -3.37 -5.26 -7.43
N ILE A 60 -4.46 -4.50 -7.29
CA ILE A 60 -5.65 -4.66 -8.11
C ILE A 60 -5.51 -3.90 -9.42
N GLU A 61 -5.88 -4.56 -10.51
CA GLU A 61 -6.00 -3.92 -11.82
C GLU A 61 -7.38 -3.29 -11.98
N LEU A 62 -7.38 -1.99 -12.24
CA LEU A 62 -8.57 -1.20 -12.56
C LEU A 62 -8.55 -0.84 -14.04
N PHE A 63 -9.71 -0.85 -14.68
CA PHE A 63 -9.83 -0.40 -16.07
C PHE A 63 -9.61 1.11 -16.18
N ASP A 64 -8.81 1.51 -17.16
CA ASP A 64 -8.69 2.91 -17.53
C ASP A 64 -9.98 3.35 -18.26
N PRO A 65 -10.71 4.36 -17.77
CA PRO A 65 -11.93 4.83 -18.41
C PRO A 65 -11.69 5.48 -19.79
N VAL A 66 -10.45 5.90 -20.06
CA VAL A 66 -10.06 6.54 -21.34
C VAL A 66 -9.39 5.56 -22.29
N GLU A 67 -8.58 4.65 -21.75
CA GLU A 67 -7.84 3.64 -22.52
C GLU A 67 -8.12 2.23 -21.99
N PRO A 68 -9.28 1.61 -22.30
CA PRO A 68 -9.70 0.34 -21.68
C PRO A 68 -8.72 -0.82 -21.86
N GLY A 69 -7.84 -0.76 -22.88
CA GLY A 69 -6.81 -1.77 -23.12
C GLY A 69 -5.55 -1.65 -22.24
N ARG A 70 -5.48 -0.65 -21.36
CA ARG A 70 -4.33 -0.39 -20.50
C ARG A 70 -4.76 -0.28 -19.02
N PRO A 71 -4.93 -1.40 -18.31
CA PRO A 71 -5.37 -1.37 -16.93
C PRO A 71 -4.36 -0.64 -16.03
N TYR A 72 -4.87 -0.02 -14.98
CA TYR A 72 -4.06 0.54 -13.89
C TYR A 72 -3.95 -0.48 -12.77
N ARG A 73 -2.73 -0.80 -12.35
CA ARG A 73 -2.51 -1.57 -11.14
C ARG A 73 -2.28 -0.60 -9.97
N VAL A 74 -3.08 -0.78 -8.92
CA VAL A 74 -3.05 0.05 -7.71
C VAL A 74 -2.54 -0.76 -6.52
N ASP A 75 -1.77 -0.13 -5.61
CA ASP A 75 -1.17 -0.85 -4.48
C ASP A 75 -2.24 -1.35 -3.50
N TYR A 76 -3.24 -0.52 -3.23
CA TYR A 76 -4.31 -0.80 -2.29
C TYR A 76 -5.66 -0.38 -2.85
N LEU A 77 -6.69 -1.19 -2.57
CA LEU A 77 -8.07 -0.85 -2.90
C LEU A 77 -8.99 -1.18 -1.74
N TRP A 78 -9.86 -0.22 -1.39
CA TRP A 78 -11.01 -0.44 -0.51
C TRP A 78 -12.29 -0.22 -1.30
N ARG A 79 -13.22 -1.17 -1.18
CA ARG A 79 -14.59 -1.04 -1.70
C ARG A 79 -15.52 -0.70 -0.55
N VAL A 80 -16.14 0.48 -0.61
CA VAL A 80 -16.98 1.02 0.45
C VAL A 80 -18.35 1.39 -0.13
N GLY A 81 -19.27 0.42 -0.16
CA GLY A 81 -20.51 0.55 -0.90
C GLY A 81 -20.23 0.69 -2.39
N ASP A 82 -20.71 1.77 -3.00
CA ASP A 82 -20.47 2.13 -4.40
C ASP A 82 -19.18 2.95 -4.62
N ARG A 83 -18.43 3.23 -3.56
CA ARG A 83 -17.20 4.03 -3.63
C ARG A 83 -15.96 3.15 -3.71
N LEU A 84 -14.99 3.60 -4.52
CA LEU A 84 -13.64 3.06 -4.57
C LEU A 84 -12.68 4.04 -3.86
N ILE A 85 -11.85 3.50 -2.97
CA ILE A 85 -10.77 4.26 -2.37
C ILE A 85 -9.47 3.58 -2.78
N ILE A 86 -8.66 4.26 -3.56
CA ILE A 86 -7.37 3.79 -4.05
C ILE A 86 -6.30 4.29 -3.09
N GLY A 87 -5.41 3.41 -2.66
CA GLY A 87 -4.20 3.74 -1.92
C GLY A 87 -2.97 3.49 -2.77
N GLU A 88 -2.07 4.46 -2.81
CA GLU A 88 -0.77 4.35 -3.47
C GLU A 88 0.34 4.64 -2.46
N PHE A 89 1.39 3.85 -2.45
CA PHE A 89 2.53 4.09 -1.60
C PHE A 89 3.67 4.75 -2.38
N ASP A 90 3.89 6.04 -2.12
CA ASP A 90 5.02 6.78 -2.69
C ASP A 90 6.29 6.46 -1.89
N GLY A 91 7.09 5.54 -2.42
CA GLY A 91 8.36 5.10 -1.83
C GLY A 91 9.51 6.11 -2.01
N PHE A 92 9.30 7.18 -2.78
CA PHE A 92 10.33 8.17 -3.00
C PHE A 92 10.61 8.98 -1.73
N VAL A 93 11.61 8.58 -0.97
CA VAL A 93 12.39 9.53 -0.20
C VAL A 93 13.04 10.43 -1.25
N LYS A 94 12.80 11.75 -1.19
CA LYS A 94 13.54 12.73 -1.98
C LYS A 94 15.03 12.53 -1.72
N SER A 95 15.64 11.59 -2.40
CA SER A 95 17.08 11.47 -2.43
C SER A 95 17.54 12.47 -3.48
N GLU A 96 18.33 13.44 -3.06
CA GLU A 96 18.94 14.51 -3.88
C GLU A 96 19.83 13.99 -5.02
N LYS A 97 19.69 12.74 -5.44
CA LYS A 97 20.52 12.07 -6.46
C LYS A 97 19.82 11.75 -7.77
N ALA A 98 18.61 12.24 -8.01
CA ALA A 98 17.95 12.05 -9.30
C ALA A 98 18.29 13.19 -10.27
N ALA A 99 19.56 13.30 -10.62
CA ALA A 99 20.05 14.24 -11.63
C ALA A 99 19.83 13.69 -13.06
N GLU A 100 18.61 13.31 -13.42
CA GLU A 100 18.14 13.20 -14.78
C GLU A 100 16.81 13.98 -14.89
N GLU A 101 16.89 15.29 -14.86
CA GLU A 101 15.74 16.21 -14.84
C GLU A 101 14.66 15.90 -15.86
N GLY A 102 15.03 15.45 -17.06
CA GLY A 102 14.07 15.11 -18.12
C GLY A 102 13.27 13.82 -17.85
N LYS A 103 13.89 12.78 -17.29
CA LYS A 103 13.20 11.52 -16.98
C LYS A 103 12.28 11.69 -15.78
N LEU A 104 12.68 12.48 -14.80
CA LEU A 104 11.86 12.80 -13.64
C LEU A 104 10.62 13.62 -14.03
N ALA A 105 10.79 14.62 -14.88
CA ALA A 105 9.67 15.43 -15.36
C ALA A 105 8.65 14.60 -16.16
N LYS A 106 9.13 13.70 -17.02
CA LYS A 106 8.25 12.79 -17.76
C LYS A 106 7.50 11.83 -16.82
N ALA A 107 8.19 11.20 -15.88
CA ALA A 107 7.55 10.31 -14.91
C ALA A 107 6.49 11.03 -14.07
N GLN A 108 6.75 12.26 -13.64
CA GLN A 108 5.77 13.08 -12.93
C GLN A 108 4.58 13.47 -13.80
N PHE A 109 4.81 13.74 -15.08
CA PHE A 109 3.73 14.05 -16.02
C PHE A 109 2.84 12.82 -16.25
N ASP A 110 3.46 11.67 -16.52
CA ASP A 110 2.75 10.39 -16.72
C ASP A 110 1.92 10.02 -15.48
N GLU A 111 2.46 10.24 -14.29
CA GLU A 111 1.77 10.00 -13.04
C GLU A 111 0.59 10.95 -12.81
N ARG A 112 0.73 12.24 -13.11
CA ARG A 112 -0.39 13.19 -13.05
C ARG A 112 -1.50 12.86 -14.04
N GLN A 113 -1.14 12.40 -15.24
CA GLN A 113 -2.13 11.93 -16.22
C GLN A 113 -2.87 10.70 -15.71
N ARG A 114 -2.14 9.75 -15.11
CA ARG A 114 -2.72 8.56 -14.49
C ARG A 114 -3.73 8.94 -13.40
N GLU A 115 -3.35 9.82 -12.47
CA GLU A 115 -4.28 10.32 -11.43
C GLU A 115 -5.52 11.00 -12.01
N SER A 116 -5.31 11.85 -13.00
CA SER A 116 -6.42 12.54 -13.66
C SER A 116 -7.41 11.55 -14.26
N ARG A 117 -6.94 10.48 -14.89
CA ARG A 117 -7.81 9.44 -15.48
C ARG A 117 -8.50 8.60 -14.40
N LEU A 118 -7.79 8.21 -13.34
CA LEU A 118 -8.40 7.48 -12.21
C LEU A 118 -9.47 8.32 -11.51
N SER A 119 -9.31 9.64 -11.47
CA SER A 119 -10.33 10.54 -10.90
C SER A 119 -11.61 10.63 -11.74
N LEU A 120 -11.59 10.15 -12.99
CA LEU A 120 -12.79 10.04 -13.83
C LEU A 120 -13.64 8.80 -13.49
N LEU A 121 -13.12 7.87 -12.69
CA LEU A 121 -13.93 6.77 -12.18
C LEU A 121 -14.95 7.35 -11.19
N ASP A 122 -16.21 7.03 -11.42
CA ASP A 122 -17.30 7.47 -10.54
C ASP A 122 -17.05 7.04 -9.09
N ASN A 123 -17.28 7.95 -8.16
CA ASN A 123 -17.11 7.71 -6.72
C ASN A 123 -15.70 7.21 -6.30
N CYS A 124 -14.66 7.62 -7.00
CA CYS A 124 -13.28 7.23 -6.70
C CYS A 124 -12.55 8.29 -5.88
N LYS A 125 -11.79 7.86 -4.87
CA LYS A 125 -10.84 8.69 -4.13
C LYS A 125 -9.46 8.07 -4.14
N ILE A 126 -8.43 8.91 -4.24
CA ILE A 126 -7.03 8.48 -4.21
C ILE A 126 -6.38 8.99 -2.94
N VAL A 127 -5.67 8.11 -2.23
CA VAL A 127 -4.90 8.41 -1.02
C VAL A 127 -3.44 8.05 -1.26
N ARG A 128 -2.56 9.04 -1.20
CA ARG A 128 -1.12 8.82 -1.27
C ARG A 128 -0.53 8.70 0.12
N LEU A 129 0.18 7.60 0.33
CA LEU A 129 0.92 7.28 1.54
C LEU A 129 2.42 7.40 1.26
N CYS A 130 3.17 7.88 2.24
CA CYS A 130 4.62 8.00 2.14
C CYS A 130 5.29 7.61 3.45
N TRP A 131 6.62 7.59 3.47
CA TRP A 131 7.39 7.23 4.65
C TRP A 131 7.10 8.09 5.87
N ASP A 132 6.72 9.36 5.69
CA ASP A 132 6.38 10.23 6.84
C ASP A 132 5.07 9.81 7.51
N ASP A 133 4.11 9.27 6.76
CA ASP A 133 2.88 8.70 7.31
C ASP A 133 3.16 7.42 8.12
N LEU A 134 4.21 6.68 7.75
CA LEU A 134 4.62 5.47 8.48
C LEU A 134 5.48 5.77 9.72
N ARG A 135 6.14 6.93 9.75
CA ARG A 135 6.88 7.40 10.93
C ARG A 135 5.95 7.99 11.97
N ASP A 136 4.90 8.67 11.52
CA ASP A 136 3.85 9.24 12.37
C ASP A 136 2.49 8.61 11.98
N PRO A 137 2.10 7.50 12.64
CA PRO A 137 0.85 6.82 12.32
C PRO A 137 -0.41 7.66 12.52
N THR A 138 -0.33 8.81 13.21
CA THR A 138 -1.47 9.72 13.34
C THR A 138 -1.77 10.42 12.01
N LYS A 139 -0.75 10.68 11.19
CA LYS A 139 -0.92 11.20 9.83
C LYS A 139 -1.60 10.18 8.94
N LEU A 140 -1.18 8.91 9.02
CA LEU A 140 -1.82 7.80 8.31
C LEU A 140 -3.31 7.72 8.67
N ASP A 141 -3.65 7.70 9.96
CA ASP A 141 -5.04 7.64 10.43
C ASP A 141 -5.87 8.82 9.90
N ARG A 142 -5.30 10.02 9.92
CA ARG A 142 -5.99 11.21 9.42
C ARG A 142 -6.28 11.11 7.92
N LYS A 143 -5.30 10.68 7.13
CA LYS A 143 -5.47 10.50 5.69
C LYS A 143 -6.55 9.47 5.36
N LEU A 144 -6.50 8.30 5.99
CA LEU A 144 -7.47 7.23 5.76
C LEU A 144 -8.88 7.64 6.20
N LYS A 145 -9.00 8.34 7.35
CA LYS A 145 -10.27 8.88 7.81
C LYS A 145 -10.88 9.90 6.84
N VAL A 146 -10.07 10.85 6.35
CA VAL A 146 -10.51 11.88 5.38
C VAL A 146 -10.91 11.24 4.04
N ALA A 147 -10.22 10.18 3.64
CA ALA A 147 -10.58 9.41 2.46
C ALA A 147 -11.90 8.65 2.64
N GLY A 148 -12.30 8.35 3.86
CA GLY A 148 -13.51 7.60 4.18
C GLY A 148 -13.27 6.10 4.25
N VAL A 149 -12.04 5.66 4.47
CA VAL A 149 -11.74 4.24 4.75
C VAL A 149 -12.39 3.87 6.08
N PRO A 150 -13.21 2.80 6.15
CA PRO A 150 -13.86 2.39 7.37
C PRO A 150 -12.89 1.67 8.33
N ARG A 151 -13.30 1.61 9.60
CA ARG A 151 -12.65 0.75 10.58
C ARG A 151 -13.09 -0.69 10.40
N ALA A 152 -12.20 -1.63 10.71
CA ALA A 152 -12.58 -3.03 10.82
C ALA A 152 -13.60 -3.20 11.96
N CYS A 153 -14.61 -4.05 11.73
CA CYS A 153 -15.61 -4.43 12.75
C CYS A 153 -14.99 -5.34 13.81
#